data_283dafbd0dbedc8b4b5aa79a8eac97a5
#
_entry.id   283dafbd0dbedc8b4b5aa79a8eac97a5
#
_cell.length_a   1.000
_cell.length_b   1.000
_cell.length_c   1.000
_cell.angle_alpha   90.00
_cell.angle_beta   90.00
_cell.angle_gamma   90.00
#
_symmetry.space_group_name_H-M   'P 1'
#
loop_
_entity.id
_entity.type
_entity.pdbx_description
1 polymer ?
#
loop_
_entity_poly.entity_id
_entity_poly.type
_entity_poly.pdbx_seq_one_letter_code
_entity_poly.pdbx_strand_id
1 'polypeptide(L)'
;MAQLITSLVGVTFEGRQDRLQFLSPGQKLFWKHEVDNPHDPNAMKVFSDSEMTQDIGHLRANLAKKLIERRKEKNCDYLMFVEKVIGGGEGRNFGVRVLVVTQWPKRDL
;
A
#
# COMPACT_ATOMS: atom_id res chain seq x y z
N MET A 1 -4.59 -13.55 -14.18
CA MET A 1 -4.79 -12.53 -13.14
C MET A 1 -3.50 -12.29 -12.40
N ALA A 2 -3.10 -11.06 -12.22
CA ALA A 2 -1.87 -10.74 -11.53
C ALA A 2 -2.18 -10.30 -10.09
N GLN A 3 -1.52 -10.94 -9.16
CA GLN A 3 -1.54 -10.51 -7.77
C GLN A 3 -0.19 -10.80 -7.14
N LEU A 4 0.16 -10.02 -6.13
CA LEU A 4 1.41 -10.19 -5.41
C LEU A 4 1.22 -9.80 -3.95
N ILE A 5 2.10 -10.31 -3.10
CA ILE A 5 2.14 -9.96 -1.68
C ILE A 5 3.46 -9.26 -1.43
N THR A 6 3.40 -8.15 -0.71
CA THR A 6 4.58 -7.38 -0.37
C THR A 6 4.42 -6.75 1.00
N SER A 7 5.53 -6.46 1.66
CA SER A 7 5.51 -5.74 2.93
C SER A 7 5.58 -4.24 2.65
N LEU A 8 4.81 -3.45 3.41
CA LEU A 8 4.94 -2.00 3.35
C LEU A 8 6.23 -1.57 4.03
N VAL A 9 6.77 -0.44 3.58
CA VAL A 9 7.93 0.21 4.20
C VAL A 9 7.48 1.51 4.86
N GLY A 10 8.34 2.08 5.70
CA GLY A 10 8.04 3.33 6.41
C GLY A 10 6.96 3.18 7.47
N VAL A 11 6.71 1.97 7.95
CA VAL A 11 5.63 1.68 8.90
C VAL A 11 5.90 2.23 10.31
N THR A 12 7.11 2.69 10.59
CA THR A 12 7.47 3.23 11.92
C THR A 12 7.31 4.75 12.01
N PHE A 13 6.97 5.43 10.92
CA PHE A 13 6.80 6.87 10.94
C PHE A 13 5.50 7.27 11.63
N GLU A 14 5.51 8.46 12.18
CA GLU A 14 4.42 9.25 12.77
C GLU A 14 3.06 8.54 12.94
N GLY A 15 2.86 7.86 14.07
CA GLY A 15 1.56 7.28 14.41
C GLY A 15 1.17 6.05 13.60
N ARG A 16 1.97 5.65 12.63
CA ARG A 16 1.63 4.49 11.80
C ARG A 16 1.56 3.19 12.60
N GLN A 17 2.46 3.03 13.57
CA GLN A 17 2.44 1.85 14.44
C GLN A 17 1.11 1.70 15.17
N ASP A 18 0.54 2.80 15.63
CA ASP A 18 -0.76 2.78 16.31
C ASP A 18 -1.87 2.33 15.37
N ARG A 19 -1.77 2.68 14.09
CA ARG A 19 -2.78 2.30 13.10
C ARG A 19 -2.66 0.86 12.66
N LEU A 20 -1.43 0.34 12.57
CA LEU A 20 -1.20 -1.04 12.13
C LEU A 20 -1.83 -2.06 13.04
N GLN A 21 -1.82 -1.81 14.36
CA GLN A 21 -2.37 -2.78 15.31
C GLN A 21 -3.87 -3.02 15.15
N PHE A 22 -4.58 -2.10 14.52
CA PHE A 22 -6.02 -2.22 14.31
C PHE A 22 -6.41 -2.80 12.95
N LEU A 23 -5.43 -3.12 12.09
CA LEU A 23 -5.70 -3.72 10.80
C LEU A 23 -6.09 -5.19 10.96
N SER A 24 -6.96 -5.65 10.07
CA SER A 24 -7.40 -7.06 10.06
C SER A 24 -7.14 -7.69 8.69
N PRO A 25 -6.77 -8.98 8.65
CA PRO A 25 -6.62 -9.69 7.37
C PRO A 25 -7.87 -9.56 6.51
N GLY A 26 -7.68 -9.29 5.24
CA GLY A 26 -8.77 -9.10 4.28
C GLY A 26 -9.31 -7.69 4.22
N GLN A 27 -8.92 -6.81 5.14
CA GLN A 27 -9.37 -5.42 5.14
C GLN A 27 -8.90 -4.71 3.88
N LYS A 28 -9.79 -3.99 3.21
CA LYS A 28 -9.44 -3.20 2.04
C LYS A 28 -8.60 -2.01 2.43
N LEU A 29 -7.55 -1.76 1.65
CA LEU A 29 -6.67 -0.61 1.80
C LEU A 29 -6.83 0.31 0.61
N PHE A 30 -6.35 1.54 0.75
CA PHE A 30 -6.45 2.59 -0.26
C PHE A 30 -5.06 3.12 -0.53
N TRP A 31 -4.81 3.66 -1.72
CA TRP A 31 -3.48 4.14 -2.05
C TRP A 31 -3.56 5.37 -2.92
N LYS A 32 -2.49 6.15 -2.87
CA LYS A 32 -2.36 7.38 -3.63
C LYS A 32 -1.00 7.42 -4.31
N HIS A 33 -0.98 7.79 -5.58
CA HIS A 33 0.25 8.07 -6.30
C HIS A 33 0.73 9.47 -5.93
N GLU A 34 1.87 9.55 -5.27
CA GLU A 34 2.42 10.83 -4.81
C GLU A 34 3.27 11.49 -5.88
N VAL A 35 2.65 11.99 -6.95
CA VAL A 35 3.35 12.60 -8.09
C VAL A 35 4.23 13.78 -7.69
N ASP A 36 3.86 14.48 -6.62
CA ASP A 36 4.58 15.65 -6.13
C ASP A 36 5.62 15.33 -5.06
N ASN A 37 5.84 14.05 -4.77
CA ASN A 37 6.84 13.66 -3.78
C ASN A 37 8.24 14.00 -4.29
N PRO A 38 8.98 14.91 -3.61
CA PRO A 38 10.29 15.36 -4.10
C PRO A 38 11.37 14.30 -4.06
N HIS A 39 11.18 13.25 -3.24
CA HIS A 39 12.17 12.16 -3.12
C HIS A 39 11.86 11.01 -4.06
N ASP A 40 10.59 10.80 -4.39
CA ASP A 40 10.17 9.69 -5.24
C ASP A 40 8.81 10.00 -5.89
N PRO A 41 8.82 10.50 -7.15
CA PRO A 41 7.58 10.82 -7.85
C PRO A 41 6.74 9.59 -8.23
N ASN A 42 7.26 8.39 -8.01
CA ASN A 42 6.52 7.16 -8.23
C ASN A 42 6.00 6.55 -6.93
N ALA A 43 6.13 7.24 -5.80
CA ALA A 43 5.73 6.71 -4.51
C ALA A 43 4.23 6.39 -4.47
N MET A 44 3.91 5.24 -3.89
CA MET A 44 2.53 4.82 -3.64
C MET A 44 2.31 4.76 -2.14
N LYS A 45 1.61 5.74 -1.62
CA LYS A 45 1.29 5.84 -0.20
C LYS A 45 0.02 5.05 0.08
N VAL A 46 0.02 4.28 1.17
CA VAL A 46 -1.08 3.36 1.49
C VAL A 46 -1.80 3.84 2.75
N PHE A 47 -3.12 3.75 2.72
CA PHE A 47 -4.02 4.23 3.78
C PHE A 47 -4.98 3.13 4.18
N SER A 48 -5.42 3.17 5.43
CA SER A 48 -6.42 2.24 5.93
C SER A 48 -7.85 2.70 5.68
N ASP A 49 -8.06 3.97 5.35
CA ASP A 49 -9.39 4.56 5.16
C ASP A 49 -9.60 5.08 3.73
N SER A 50 -10.85 5.08 3.29
CA SER A 50 -11.21 5.53 1.94
C SER A 50 -10.97 7.02 1.71
N GLU A 51 -10.98 7.82 2.78
CA GLU A 51 -10.73 9.26 2.69
C GLU A 51 -9.24 9.58 2.64
N MET A 52 -8.40 8.57 2.80
CA MET A 52 -6.94 8.68 2.73
C MET A 52 -6.38 9.67 3.75
N THR A 53 -6.86 9.55 4.98
CA THR A 53 -6.38 10.35 6.11
C THR A 53 -5.50 9.56 7.07
N GLN A 54 -5.61 8.23 7.05
CA GLN A 54 -4.90 7.34 7.97
C GLN A 54 -3.84 6.54 7.23
N ASP A 55 -2.69 7.17 6.97
CA ASP A 55 -1.60 6.51 6.25
C ASP A 55 -0.92 5.46 7.12
N ILE A 56 -0.52 4.35 6.50
CA ILE A 56 0.09 3.22 7.19
C ILE A 56 1.47 2.83 6.64
N GLY A 57 1.85 3.38 5.52
CA GLY A 57 3.16 3.11 4.92
C GLY A 57 3.16 3.38 3.43
N HIS A 58 4.19 2.85 2.78
CA HIS A 58 4.38 2.98 1.32
C HIS A 58 4.73 1.62 0.74
N LEU A 59 4.44 1.41 -0.53
CA LEU A 59 5.05 0.30 -1.25
C LEU A 59 6.55 0.59 -1.43
N ARG A 60 7.34 -0.48 -1.54
CA ARG A 60 8.78 -0.32 -1.81
C ARG A 60 8.97 0.46 -3.10
N ALA A 61 9.97 1.34 -3.13
CA ALA A 61 10.18 2.26 -4.24
C ALA A 61 10.28 1.57 -5.60
N ASN A 62 11.04 0.47 -5.69
CA ASN A 62 11.21 -0.24 -6.95
C ASN A 62 9.92 -0.92 -7.42
N LEU A 63 9.11 -1.43 -6.51
CA LEU A 63 7.82 -2.01 -6.83
C LEU A 63 6.83 -0.94 -7.25
N ALA A 64 6.74 0.16 -6.49
CA ALA A 64 5.87 1.28 -6.81
C ALA A 64 6.13 1.80 -8.22
N LYS A 65 7.40 1.98 -8.56
CA LYS A 65 7.78 2.42 -9.90
C LYS A 65 7.25 1.50 -10.99
N LYS A 66 7.43 0.18 -10.81
CA LYS A 66 6.95 -0.81 -11.78
C LYS A 66 5.43 -0.79 -11.91
N LEU A 67 4.72 -0.67 -10.79
CA LEU A 67 3.26 -0.66 -10.80
C LEU A 67 2.71 0.61 -11.46
N ILE A 68 3.29 1.75 -11.17
CA ILE A 68 2.88 3.03 -11.78
C ILE A 68 3.14 2.99 -13.30
N GLU A 69 4.29 2.49 -13.73
CA GLU A 69 4.59 2.35 -15.15
C GLU A 69 3.62 1.41 -15.85
N ARG A 70 3.33 0.26 -15.24
CA ARG A 70 2.40 -0.70 -15.81
C ARG A 70 0.97 -0.15 -15.87
N ARG A 71 0.56 0.60 -14.84
CA ARG A 71 -0.75 1.24 -14.81
C ARG A 71 -0.93 2.16 -16.01
N LYS A 72 0.10 2.92 -16.33
CA LYS A 72 0.11 3.86 -17.45
C LYS A 72 0.10 3.14 -18.81
N GLU A 73 0.93 2.09 -18.96
CA GLU A 73 1.11 1.39 -20.23
C GLU A 73 -0.01 0.40 -20.56
N LYS A 74 -0.55 -0.25 -19.55
CA LYS A 74 -1.45 -1.39 -19.73
C LYS A 74 -2.91 -1.11 -19.38
N ASN A 75 -3.23 0.13 -19.07
CA ASN A 75 -4.60 0.53 -18.70
C ASN A 75 -5.17 -0.35 -17.60
N CYS A 76 -4.44 -0.51 -16.52
CA CYS A 76 -4.87 -1.27 -15.35
C CYS A 76 -4.88 -0.40 -14.11
N ASP A 77 -5.44 -0.93 -13.03
CA ASP A 77 -5.41 -0.29 -11.72
C ASP A 77 -5.17 -1.37 -10.67
N TYR A 78 -5.12 -0.99 -9.41
CA TYR A 78 -4.77 -1.90 -8.33
C TYR A 78 -5.74 -1.78 -7.17
N LEU A 79 -6.12 -2.94 -6.63
CA LEU A 79 -6.79 -3.06 -5.34
C LEU A 79 -5.77 -3.58 -4.34
N MET A 80 -5.89 -3.14 -3.10
CA MET A 80 -4.99 -3.59 -2.04
C MET A 80 -5.79 -4.04 -0.83
N PHE A 81 -5.30 -5.09 -0.19
CA PHE A 81 -5.93 -5.66 1.01
C PHE A 81 -4.85 -6.04 2.00
N VAL A 82 -5.18 -6.02 3.28
CA VAL A 82 -4.29 -6.56 4.30
C VAL A 82 -4.21 -8.07 4.11
N GLU A 83 -3.00 -8.59 3.90
CA GLU A 83 -2.80 -10.03 3.90
C GLU A 83 -2.56 -10.50 5.33
N LYS A 84 -1.64 -9.83 6.04
CA LYS A 84 -1.29 -10.20 7.40
C LYS A 84 -0.61 -9.06 8.12
N VAL A 85 -0.95 -8.85 9.39
CA VAL A 85 -0.19 -7.98 10.30
C VAL A 85 0.81 -8.88 11.02
N ILE A 86 2.07 -8.44 11.07
CA ILE A 86 3.15 -9.21 11.69
C ILE A 86 3.83 -8.36 12.77
N GLY A 87 4.53 -9.05 13.69
CA GLY A 87 5.25 -8.38 14.76
C GLY A 87 4.34 -7.87 15.87
N GLY A 88 4.76 -6.79 16.52
CA GLY A 88 4.01 -6.19 17.62
C GLY A 88 4.16 -6.91 18.96
N GLY A 89 4.97 -7.97 19.02
CA GLY A 89 5.30 -8.61 20.27
C GLY A 89 6.27 -7.74 21.08
N GLU A 90 6.67 -8.23 22.23
CA GLU A 90 7.52 -7.52 23.17
C GLU A 90 8.71 -6.82 22.48
N GLY A 91 8.72 -5.48 22.51
CA GLY A 91 9.80 -4.69 21.95
C GLY A 91 9.89 -4.70 20.42
N ARG A 92 8.90 -5.25 19.72
CA ARG A 92 8.91 -5.34 18.25
C ARG A 92 7.87 -4.44 17.63
N ASN A 93 8.25 -3.79 16.53
CA ASN A 93 7.31 -3.01 15.75
C ASN A 93 6.36 -3.91 14.96
N PHE A 94 5.18 -3.40 14.69
CA PHE A 94 4.26 -4.02 13.75
C PHE A 94 4.76 -3.82 12.33
N GLY A 95 4.54 -4.82 11.50
CA GLY A 95 4.66 -4.71 10.05
C GLY A 95 3.36 -5.17 9.42
N VAL A 96 3.19 -4.91 8.14
CA VAL A 96 2.00 -5.38 7.42
C VAL A 96 2.39 -5.85 6.03
N ARG A 97 1.89 -7.04 5.68
CA ARG A 97 1.95 -7.55 4.32
C ARG A 97 0.63 -7.25 3.66
N VAL A 98 0.72 -6.76 2.44
CA VAL A 98 -0.46 -6.38 1.66
C VAL A 98 -0.54 -7.25 0.40
N LEU A 99 -1.77 -7.59 0.03
CA LEU A 99 -2.08 -8.25 -1.23
C LEU A 99 -2.43 -7.14 -2.23
N VAL A 100 -1.70 -7.09 -3.33
CA VAL A 100 -1.96 -6.16 -4.43
C VAL A 100 -2.56 -6.96 -5.58
N VAL A 101 -3.76 -6.58 -6.00
CA VAL A 101 -4.48 -7.26 -7.07
C VAL A 101 -4.60 -6.32 -8.26
N THR A 102 -4.11 -6.75 -9.42
CA THR A 102 -4.25 -5.97 -10.64
C THR A 102 -5.66 -6.11 -11.21
N GLN A 103 -6.28 -4.99 -11.51
CA GLN A 103 -7.59 -4.91 -12.16
C GLN A 103 -7.43 -4.57 -13.63
N TRP A 104 -8.06 -5.37 -14.51
CA TRP A 104 -8.04 -5.19 -15.96
C TRP A 104 -9.45 -5.22 -16.52
N PRO A 105 -9.78 -4.34 -17.44
CA PRO A 105 -9.12 -3.06 -17.70
C PRO A 105 -9.38 -2.08 -16.56
N LYS A 106 -8.66 -0.96 -16.54
CA LYS A 106 -8.95 0.10 -15.60
C LYS A 106 -10.35 0.60 -15.88
N ARG A 107 -11.16 0.76 -14.83
CA ARG A 107 -12.52 1.25 -14.99
C ARG A 107 -12.56 2.73 -15.26
N ASP A 108 -13.21 3.10 -16.35
CA ASP A 108 -13.58 4.48 -16.63
C ASP A 108 -15.02 4.67 -16.18
N LEU A 109 -15.20 5.52 -15.21
CA LEU A 109 -16.54 5.80 -14.69
C LEU A 109 -16.99 7.17 -15.07
#